data_c138904c20adf01cc558cc70e25b0d01
#
_entry.id   c138904c20adf01cc558cc70e25b0d01
#
_cell.length_a   1.000
_cell.length_b   1.000
_cell.length_c   1.000
_cell.angle_alpha   90.00
_cell.angle_beta   90.00
_cell.angle_gamma   90.00
#
_symmetry.space_group_name_H-M   'P 1'
#
loop_
_entity.id
_entity.type
_entity.pdbx_description
1 polymer ?
#
loop_
_entity_poly.entity_id
_entity_poly.type
_entity_poly.pdbx_seq_one_letter_code
_entity_poly.pdbx_strand_id
1 'polypeptide(L)'
;MIIEEEKKVEIIEDKAKEEEFKNIPNNETHSSKRYLIAIGVFLIVFLGIICIIFGAFTFYNYQNNSIIAKGIYINNIDVSGLTKSEAKNKLGKIYQDKLSNDITLKHNDFSAYVKTSEIELSYDLDSAINYAYEIGKSSNIFKDNYKVFTTLVTGLNITPTYTFNHENLIKILNETSKTLPNSVVESGYYIDGNNLIVTKGTSGYEVNAEATAKEIEEKFNDLNFLNEAINLVVTKVSPKEINVEAIYNEIHKDPKDAYYTKDPYEVHPSENGIDFKISLDEAKNLVLSSEKECTIPLKVLYPNVTTNMIGQEAFPDLLATFSTHYVSNAARTTNLRLAANKINGYVLLPGKTFSYNTIVGERTIAAGYKEAAVYENGQVVQGLGGGICQISSTLFNAVLLSNLQIVELHNHQFVPSYVKAGRDATVVYGVKDFQFKNSRKHALKITCSVAKGIAKFDIWGVKEENEYDVNVYSNVTSRTSSYIKSSTYRTLKQNGAVIKNENIANFTYKVH
;
A
#
# COMPACT_ATOMS: atom_id res chain seq x y z
N MET A 1 5.31 12.23 -66.20
CA MET A 1 4.85 12.00 -67.57
C MET A 1 3.38 11.53 -67.56
N ILE A 2 2.50 12.27 -66.85
CA ILE A 2 1.02 12.06 -66.81
C ILE A 2 0.31 13.43 -66.49
N ILE A 3 0.94 14.58 -66.75
CA ILE A 3 0.36 15.93 -66.50
C ILE A 3 0.37 16.82 -67.73
N GLU A 4 0.66 16.27 -68.90
CA GLU A 4 0.73 17.07 -70.16
C GLU A 4 -0.33 16.73 -71.21
N GLU A 5 -1.26 15.80 -70.95
CA GLU A 5 -2.30 15.43 -71.97
C GLU A 5 -3.69 16.06 -71.74
N GLU A 6 -3.98 16.66 -70.56
CA GLU A 6 -5.32 17.25 -70.28
C GLU A 6 -5.49 18.69 -70.73
N LYS A 7 -4.44 19.37 -71.27
CA LYS A 7 -4.53 20.75 -71.69
C LYS A 7 -4.75 20.92 -73.20
N LYS A 8 -4.92 19.85 -73.99
CA LYS A 8 -5.11 19.91 -75.48
C LYS A 8 -6.54 19.62 -75.92
N VAL A 9 -7.47 19.27 -75.10
CA VAL A 9 -8.86 18.96 -75.48
C VAL A 9 -9.79 20.16 -75.35
N GLU A 10 -9.44 21.17 -74.52
CA GLU A 10 -10.31 22.33 -74.20
C GLU A 10 -10.24 23.48 -75.22
N ILE A 11 -9.38 23.42 -76.31
CA ILE A 11 -9.18 24.50 -77.28
C ILE A 11 -9.87 24.19 -78.60
N ILE A 12 -10.51 23.05 -78.82
CA ILE A 12 -11.12 22.66 -80.10
C ILE A 12 -12.65 22.83 -80.15
N GLU A 13 -13.33 23.01 -79.02
CA GLU A 13 -14.80 23.18 -79.00
C GLU A 13 -15.31 24.61 -79.06
N ASP A 14 -14.45 25.62 -78.97
CA ASP A 14 -14.87 27.05 -78.96
C ASP A 14 -14.79 27.77 -80.31
N LYS A 15 -14.49 27.07 -81.46
CA LYS A 15 -14.45 27.63 -82.79
C LYS A 15 -15.55 27.18 -83.76
N ALA A 16 -16.53 26.42 -83.31
CA ALA A 16 -17.59 25.88 -84.17
C ALA A 16 -18.98 26.54 -84.01
N LYS A 17 -19.10 27.64 -83.20
CA LYS A 17 -20.38 28.32 -82.96
C LYS A 17 -20.52 29.75 -83.42
N GLU A 18 -19.63 30.26 -84.27
CA GLU A 18 -19.69 31.65 -84.68
C GLU A 18 -20.18 31.90 -86.16
N GLU A 19 -20.67 30.92 -86.92
CA GLU A 19 -21.10 31.11 -88.29
C GLU A 19 -22.54 30.67 -88.65
N GLU A 20 -23.53 30.83 -87.72
CA GLU A 20 -24.92 30.60 -88.16
C GLU A 20 -25.93 31.54 -87.52
N PHE A 21 -25.80 32.88 -87.69
CA PHE A 21 -26.91 33.80 -87.44
C PHE A 21 -26.79 35.06 -88.36
N LYS A 22 -27.03 34.90 -89.65
CA LYS A 22 -27.46 36.01 -90.53
C LYS A 22 -28.62 35.54 -91.44
N ASN A 23 -29.77 36.08 -91.11
CA ASN A 23 -30.98 36.20 -91.89
C ASN A 23 -32.23 35.60 -91.20
N ILE A 24 -32.90 36.43 -90.40
CA ILE A 24 -34.36 36.36 -90.19
C ILE A 24 -34.89 37.80 -90.18
N PRO A 25 -35.98 38.13 -90.98
CA PRO A 25 -36.44 39.49 -91.19
C PRO A 25 -37.21 40.02 -89.96
N ASN A 26 -36.98 41.30 -89.69
CA ASN A 26 -37.71 42.16 -88.75
C ASN A 26 -39.21 42.19 -89.03
N ASN A 27 -39.98 41.53 -88.17
CA ASN A 27 -41.38 41.91 -87.89
C ASN A 27 -41.80 41.28 -86.57
N GLU A 28 -41.90 42.07 -85.53
CA GLU A 28 -42.78 41.95 -84.37
C GLU A 28 -42.19 42.68 -83.11
N THR A 29 -42.22 43.99 -83.15
CA THR A 29 -41.74 44.85 -82.05
C THR A 29 -42.84 45.23 -81.05
N HIS A 30 -43.99 44.59 -81.09
CA HIS A 30 -45.06 44.88 -80.12
C HIS A 30 -45.42 43.78 -79.15
N SER A 31 -45.02 42.51 -79.36
CA SER A 31 -45.31 41.40 -78.45
C SER A 31 -44.25 41.27 -77.41
N SER A 32 -42.95 41.42 -77.65
CA SER A 32 -41.84 41.22 -76.69
C SER A 32 -41.86 42.24 -75.53
N LYS A 33 -42.28 43.47 -75.78
CA LYS A 33 -42.39 44.46 -74.62
C LYS A 33 -43.44 44.09 -73.60
N ARG A 34 -44.59 43.53 -74.01
CA ARG A 34 -45.65 43.09 -73.13
C ARG A 34 -45.23 41.85 -72.30
N TYR A 35 -44.48 40.90 -72.86
CA TYR A 35 -43.91 39.77 -72.18
C TYR A 35 -42.82 40.20 -71.16
N LEU A 36 -41.96 41.14 -71.55
CA LEU A 36 -40.94 41.71 -70.67
C LEU A 36 -41.57 42.47 -69.50
N ILE A 37 -42.65 43.24 -69.76
CA ILE A 37 -43.40 43.91 -68.68
C ILE A 37 -44.12 42.88 -67.74
N ALA A 38 -44.73 41.84 -68.31
CA ALA A 38 -45.39 40.77 -67.58
C ALA A 38 -44.39 39.99 -66.74
N ILE A 39 -43.19 39.64 -67.27
CA ILE A 39 -42.10 39.02 -66.51
C ILE A 39 -41.59 39.93 -65.37
N GLY A 40 -41.44 41.26 -65.69
CA GLY A 40 -41.03 42.27 -64.73
C GLY A 40 -42.04 42.38 -63.55
N VAL A 41 -43.37 42.46 -63.89
CA VAL A 41 -44.42 42.48 -62.88
C VAL A 41 -44.45 41.19 -62.10
N PHE A 42 -44.31 40.01 -62.74
CA PHE A 42 -44.22 38.71 -62.02
C PHE A 42 -43.03 38.66 -61.10
N LEU A 43 -41.85 39.13 -61.56
CA LEU A 43 -40.65 39.20 -60.66
C LEU A 43 -40.85 40.11 -59.45
N ILE A 44 -41.49 41.31 -59.64
CA ILE A 44 -41.77 42.24 -58.56
C ILE A 44 -42.76 41.61 -57.56
N VAL A 45 -43.84 41.01 -58.04
CA VAL A 45 -44.80 40.31 -57.19
C VAL A 45 -44.14 39.12 -56.47
N PHE A 46 -43.33 38.34 -57.19
CA PHE A 46 -42.61 37.21 -56.58
C PHE A 46 -41.60 37.70 -55.53
N LEU A 47 -40.83 38.77 -55.80
CA LEU A 47 -39.95 39.38 -54.81
C LEU A 47 -40.70 39.93 -53.62
N GLY A 48 -41.88 40.54 -53.85
CA GLY A 48 -42.78 41.04 -52.79
C GLY A 48 -43.26 39.91 -51.88
N ILE A 49 -43.63 38.77 -52.46
CA ILE A 49 -44.00 37.57 -51.69
C ILE A 49 -42.83 37.05 -50.86
N ILE A 50 -41.62 36.98 -51.47
CA ILE A 50 -40.41 36.57 -50.73
C ILE A 50 -40.15 37.52 -49.56
N CYS A 51 -40.25 38.85 -49.77
CA CYS A 51 -40.06 39.84 -48.72
C CYS A 51 -41.09 39.70 -47.58
N ILE A 52 -42.37 39.39 -47.91
CA ILE A 52 -43.41 39.14 -46.91
C ILE A 52 -43.11 37.88 -46.14
N ILE A 53 -42.76 36.79 -46.81
CA ILE A 53 -42.37 35.53 -46.14
C ILE A 53 -41.16 35.73 -45.25
N PHE A 54 -40.12 36.41 -45.75
CA PHE A 54 -38.91 36.73 -45.00
C PHE A 54 -39.24 37.62 -43.76
N GLY A 55 -40.07 38.65 -43.94
CA GLY A 55 -40.51 39.51 -42.84
C GLY A 55 -41.33 38.77 -41.78
N ALA A 56 -42.27 37.93 -42.21
CA ALA A 56 -43.06 37.10 -41.30
C ALA A 56 -42.17 36.09 -40.53
N PHE A 57 -41.19 35.48 -41.20
CA PHE A 57 -40.25 34.59 -40.58
C PHE A 57 -39.31 35.30 -39.57
N THR A 58 -38.86 36.50 -39.93
CA THR A 58 -38.07 37.35 -39.02
C THR A 58 -38.86 37.74 -37.80
N PHE A 59 -40.14 38.16 -37.97
CA PHE A 59 -41.03 38.49 -36.89
C PHE A 59 -41.29 37.27 -35.96
N TYR A 60 -41.51 36.11 -36.54
CA TYR A 60 -41.66 34.87 -35.79
C TYR A 60 -40.38 34.55 -34.96
N ASN A 61 -39.21 34.67 -35.54
CA ASN A 61 -37.93 34.42 -34.83
C ASN A 61 -37.72 35.44 -33.70
N TYR A 62 -38.09 36.71 -33.92
CA TYR A 62 -37.99 37.76 -32.91
C TYR A 62 -38.92 37.50 -31.72
N GLN A 63 -40.15 37.05 -31.95
CA GLN A 63 -41.11 36.69 -30.90
C GLN A 63 -40.64 35.49 -30.08
N ASN A 64 -39.88 34.60 -30.68
CA ASN A 64 -39.36 33.39 -30.08
C ASN A 64 -37.89 33.52 -29.61
N ASN A 65 -37.38 34.72 -29.38
CA ASN A 65 -35.97 34.96 -29.04
C ASN A 65 -35.57 34.43 -27.69
N SER A 66 -36.52 34.12 -26.78
CA SER A 66 -36.30 33.56 -25.45
C SER A 66 -36.17 32.04 -25.40
N ILE A 67 -36.38 31.36 -26.53
CA ILE A 67 -36.36 29.90 -26.65
C ILE A 67 -35.34 29.44 -27.71
N ILE A 68 -34.97 28.16 -27.66
CA ILE A 68 -34.12 27.49 -28.65
C ILE A 68 -34.90 27.33 -29.96
N ALA A 69 -34.25 27.59 -31.10
CA ALA A 69 -34.85 27.47 -32.40
C ALA A 69 -35.31 26.02 -32.67
N LYS A 70 -36.29 25.88 -33.62
CA LYS A 70 -36.78 24.56 -33.98
C LYS A 70 -35.75 23.76 -34.81
N GLY A 71 -35.79 22.43 -34.67
CA GLY A 71 -34.89 21.49 -35.35
C GLY A 71 -33.52 21.38 -34.69
N ILE A 72 -33.39 21.76 -33.43
CA ILE A 72 -32.15 21.63 -32.66
C ILE A 72 -32.27 20.50 -31.66
N TYR A 73 -31.27 19.61 -31.67
CA TYR A 73 -31.12 18.43 -30.83
C TYR A 73 -29.79 18.48 -30.09
N ILE A 74 -29.74 17.90 -28.90
CA ILE A 74 -28.52 17.65 -28.16
C ILE A 74 -28.45 16.16 -27.87
N ASN A 75 -27.46 15.47 -28.42
CA ASN A 75 -27.37 13.99 -28.43
C ASN A 75 -28.70 13.33 -28.80
N ASN A 76 -29.29 13.76 -29.95
CA ASN A 76 -30.57 13.29 -30.48
C ASN A 76 -31.79 13.58 -29.56
N ILE A 77 -31.61 14.33 -28.48
CA ILE A 77 -32.72 14.78 -27.62
C ILE A 77 -33.22 16.13 -28.14
N ASP A 78 -34.50 16.19 -28.55
CA ASP A 78 -35.11 17.42 -29.01
C ASP A 78 -35.18 18.47 -27.92
N VAL A 79 -34.53 19.64 -28.15
CA VAL A 79 -34.54 20.80 -27.27
C VAL A 79 -35.24 22.01 -27.91
N SER A 80 -35.86 21.80 -29.07
CA SER A 80 -36.59 22.84 -29.84
C SER A 80 -37.70 23.49 -29.03
N GLY A 81 -37.78 24.80 -29.03
CA GLY A 81 -38.83 25.54 -28.36
C GLY A 81 -38.70 25.64 -26.85
N LEU A 82 -37.64 25.11 -26.26
CA LEU A 82 -37.38 25.20 -24.83
C LEU A 82 -36.58 26.48 -24.48
N THR A 83 -36.80 27.02 -23.31
CA THR A 83 -35.88 27.98 -22.70
C THR A 83 -34.61 27.29 -22.24
N LYS A 84 -33.52 28.04 -21.97
CA LYS A 84 -32.27 27.44 -21.41
C LYS A 84 -32.52 26.62 -20.14
N SER A 85 -33.41 27.14 -19.26
CA SER A 85 -33.73 26.47 -17.98
C SER A 85 -34.49 25.14 -18.20
N GLU A 86 -35.48 25.16 -19.09
CA GLU A 86 -36.25 23.94 -19.43
C GLU A 86 -35.36 22.88 -20.11
N ALA A 87 -34.49 23.31 -21.05
CA ALA A 87 -33.51 22.44 -21.69
C ALA A 87 -32.55 21.83 -20.68
N LYS A 88 -32.04 22.65 -19.73
CA LYS A 88 -31.16 22.18 -18.65
C LYS A 88 -31.84 21.15 -17.76
N ASN A 89 -33.06 21.40 -17.34
CA ASN A 89 -33.84 20.48 -16.52
C ASN A 89 -34.13 19.16 -17.26
N LYS A 90 -34.54 19.26 -18.53
CA LYS A 90 -34.84 18.09 -19.37
C LYS A 90 -33.60 17.23 -19.58
N LEU A 91 -32.50 17.84 -20.04
CA LEU A 91 -31.26 17.12 -20.31
C LEU A 91 -30.63 16.61 -19.03
N GLY A 92 -30.58 17.43 -17.96
CA GLY A 92 -29.99 17.02 -16.69
C GLY A 92 -30.65 15.75 -16.14
N LYS A 93 -31.99 15.66 -16.18
CA LYS A 93 -32.71 14.46 -15.76
C LYS A 93 -32.37 13.22 -16.61
N ILE A 94 -32.33 13.39 -17.95
CA ILE A 94 -32.02 12.28 -18.88
C ILE A 94 -30.58 11.81 -18.70
N TYR A 95 -29.61 12.72 -18.59
CA TYR A 95 -28.22 12.39 -18.40
C TYR A 95 -27.96 11.75 -17.03
N GLN A 96 -28.59 12.26 -15.97
CA GLN A 96 -28.53 11.66 -14.64
C GLN A 96 -29.06 10.22 -14.64
N ASP A 97 -30.22 9.96 -15.25
CA ASP A 97 -30.79 8.63 -15.38
C ASP A 97 -29.87 7.69 -16.17
N LYS A 98 -29.39 8.14 -17.32
CA LYS A 98 -28.47 7.35 -18.17
C LYS A 98 -27.15 7.07 -17.47
N LEU A 99 -26.51 8.06 -16.86
CA LEU A 99 -25.23 7.91 -16.15
C LEU A 99 -25.34 7.13 -14.83
N SER A 100 -26.55 6.78 -14.39
CA SER A 100 -26.73 5.82 -13.29
C SER A 100 -26.50 4.38 -13.69
N ASN A 101 -26.47 4.07 -15.00
CA ASN A 101 -26.18 2.74 -15.51
C ASN A 101 -24.66 2.52 -15.62
N ASP A 102 -24.24 1.29 -15.38
CA ASP A 102 -22.85 0.88 -15.53
C ASP A 102 -22.52 0.61 -17.01
N ILE A 103 -21.28 0.86 -17.38
CA ILE A 103 -20.73 0.44 -18.68
C ILE A 103 -20.52 -1.06 -18.61
N THR A 104 -21.23 -1.81 -19.47
CA THR A 104 -21.09 -3.27 -19.54
C THR A 104 -19.95 -3.64 -20.47
N LEU A 105 -19.00 -4.41 -19.95
CA LEU A 105 -17.88 -4.98 -20.71
C LEU A 105 -18.09 -6.48 -20.88
N LYS A 106 -17.75 -7.02 -22.06
CA LYS A 106 -17.92 -8.45 -22.36
C LYS A 106 -16.71 -9.05 -23.06
N HIS A 107 -16.43 -10.31 -22.70
CA HIS A 107 -15.55 -11.19 -23.46
C HIS A 107 -16.08 -12.62 -23.37
N ASN A 108 -16.59 -13.16 -24.49
CA ASN A 108 -17.30 -14.44 -24.51
C ASN A 108 -18.45 -14.46 -23.44
N ASP A 109 -18.42 -15.41 -22.53
CA ASP A 109 -19.39 -15.54 -21.43
C ASP A 109 -19.03 -14.68 -20.20
N PHE A 110 -17.87 -14.02 -20.20
CA PHE A 110 -17.44 -13.14 -19.12
C PHE A 110 -18.05 -11.75 -19.28
N SER A 111 -18.54 -11.19 -18.18
CA SER A 111 -19.03 -9.81 -18.11
C SER A 111 -18.44 -9.09 -16.92
N ALA A 112 -18.06 -7.84 -17.12
CA ALA A 112 -17.61 -6.92 -16.09
C ALA A 112 -18.33 -5.57 -16.24
N TYR A 113 -18.27 -4.75 -15.23
CA TYR A 113 -18.97 -3.48 -15.17
C TYR A 113 -18.05 -2.36 -14.71
N VAL A 114 -18.15 -1.21 -15.36
CA VAL A 114 -17.47 0.01 -14.96
C VAL A 114 -18.52 1.05 -14.64
N LYS A 115 -18.53 1.54 -13.41
CA LYS A 115 -19.45 2.60 -13.02
C LYS A 115 -18.99 3.93 -13.60
N THR A 116 -19.92 4.62 -14.22
CA THR A 116 -19.66 5.96 -14.77
C THR A 116 -19.17 6.94 -13.70
N SER A 117 -19.61 6.78 -12.44
CA SER A 117 -19.18 7.55 -11.29
C SER A 117 -17.73 7.27 -10.85
N GLU A 118 -17.22 6.03 -11.03
CA GLU A 118 -15.83 5.66 -10.69
C GLU A 118 -14.82 6.27 -11.66
N ILE A 119 -15.24 6.50 -12.92
CA ILE A 119 -14.44 7.19 -13.91
C ILE A 119 -14.78 8.69 -14.04
N GLU A 120 -15.62 9.22 -13.16
CA GLU A 120 -16.02 10.63 -13.10
C GLU A 120 -16.54 11.16 -14.46
N LEU A 121 -17.24 10.31 -15.25
CA LEU A 121 -17.77 10.71 -16.56
C LEU A 121 -18.82 11.81 -16.40
N SER A 122 -18.59 12.93 -17.05
CA SER A 122 -19.50 14.07 -17.04
C SER A 122 -19.55 14.77 -18.39
N TYR A 123 -20.68 15.42 -18.68
CA TYR A 123 -20.91 16.14 -19.92
C TYR A 123 -21.16 17.62 -19.67
N ASP A 124 -20.57 18.49 -20.50
CA ASP A 124 -20.80 19.93 -20.46
C ASP A 124 -22.10 20.29 -21.18
N LEU A 125 -23.21 20.08 -20.46
CA LEU A 125 -24.53 20.42 -20.99
C LEU A 125 -24.76 21.92 -21.07
N ASP A 126 -24.13 22.71 -20.20
CA ASP A 126 -24.33 24.15 -20.15
C ASP A 126 -23.75 24.82 -21.41
N SER A 127 -22.57 24.40 -21.85
CA SER A 127 -21.99 24.88 -23.12
C SER A 127 -22.82 24.46 -24.34
N ALA A 128 -23.28 23.20 -24.37
CA ALA A 128 -24.11 22.69 -25.45
C ALA A 128 -25.47 23.44 -25.55
N ILE A 129 -26.13 23.68 -24.39
CA ILE A 129 -27.38 24.42 -24.31
C ILE A 129 -27.15 25.88 -24.73
N ASN A 130 -26.06 26.51 -24.29
CA ASN A 130 -25.72 27.86 -24.67
C ASN A 130 -25.50 27.97 -26.18
N TYR A 131 -24.76 27.03 -26.75
CA TYR A 131 -24.56 26.99 -28.22
C TYR A 131 -25.89 26.81 -28.95
N ALA A 132 -26.74 25.88 -28.54
CA ALA A 132 -28.07 25.67 -29.10
C ALA A 132 -28.95 26.92 -29.01
N TYR A 133 -28.88 27.62 -27.91
CA TYR A 133 -29.67 28.84 -27.67
C TYR A 133 -29.20 30.03 -28.56
N GLU A 134 -27.92 30.17 -28.81
CA GLU A 134 -27.32 31.26 -29.59
C GLU A 134 -27.56 31.10 -31.11
N ILE A 135 -28.10 29.95 -31.55
CA ILE A 135 -28.44 29.76 -32.99
C ILE A 135 -29.55 30.73 -33.37
N GLY A 136 -29.27 31.57 -34.40
CA GLY A 136 -30.19 32.57 -34.91
C GLY A 136 -30.27 33.84 -34.09
N LYS A 137 -29.28 34.12 -33.21
CA LYS A 137 -29.27 35.28 -32.32
C LYS A 137 -27.97 36.09 -32.39
N SER A 138 -27.34 36.13 -33.60
CA SER A 138 -26.08 36.85 -33.81
C SER A 138 -26.23 38.36 -34.09
N SER A 139 -27.44 38.89 -34.02
CA SER A 139 -27.80 40.28 -34.36
C SER A 139 -27.70 40.60 -35.86
N ASN A 140 -27.47 39.61 -36.75
CA ASN A 140 -27.51 39.75 -38.20
C ASN A 140 -28.74 39.04 -38.76
N ILE A 141 -29.77 39.79 -39.09
CA ILE A 141 -31.09 39.27 -39.48
C ILE A 141 -31.00 38.22 -40.59
N PHE A 142 -30.17 38.44 -41.63
CA PHE A 142 -30.03 37.50 -42.74
C PHE A 142 -29.36 36.21 -42.31
N LYS A 143 -28.28 36.34 -41.54
CA LYS A 143 -27.53 35.19 -41.04
C LYS A 143 -28.36 34.37 -40.03
N ASP A 144 -29.11 35.08 -39.17
CA ASP A 144 -29.94 34.47 -38.16
C ASP A 144 -31.10 33.69 -38.76
N ASN A 145 -31.83 34.33 -39.70
CA ASN A 145 -32.92 33.68 -40.43
C ASN A 145 -32.42 32.49 -41.27
N TYR A 146 -31.28 32.61 -41.94
CA TYR A 146 -30.69 31.51 -42.67
C TYR A 146 -30.35 30.33 -41.77
N LYS A 147 -29.72 30.59 -40.62
CA LYS A 147 -29.40 29.53 -39.65
C LYS A 147 -30.66 28.85 -39.08
N VAL A 148 -31.66 29.62 -38.65
CA VAL A 148 -32.92 29.06 -38.14
C VAL A 148 -33.67 28.28 -39.22
N PHE A 149 -33.68 28.75 -40.44
CA PHE A 149 -34.27 28.03 -41.58
C PHE A 149 -33.55 26.71 -41.87
N THR A 150 -32.21 26.74 -41.89
CA THR A 150 -31.42 25.51 -42.11
C THR A 150 -31.65 24.50 -40.97
N THR A 151 -31.64 24.92 -39.73
CA THR A 151 -31.91 23.98 -38.57
C THR A 151 -33.32 23.41 -38.65
N LEU A 152 -34.31 24.19 -39.11
CA LEU A 152 -35.68 23.72 -39.28
C LEU A 152 -35.81 22.64 -40.37
N VAL A 153 -35.04 22.75 -41.47
CA VAL A 153 -35.13 21.86 -42.63
C VAL A 153 -34.23 20.62 -42.48
N THR A 154 -32.99 20.83 -42.02
CA THR A 154 -32.00 19.75 -41.99
C THR A 154 -31.77 19.14 -40.58
N GLY A 155 -32.24 19.86 -39.56
CA GLY A 155 -31.89 19.55 -38.20
C GLY A 155 -30.44 19.94 -37.83
N LEU A 156 -30.18 20.15 -36.57
CA LEU A 156 -28.85 20.33 -36.02
C LEU A 156 -28.74 19.50 -34.75
N ASN A 157 -27.90 18.47 -34.76
CA ASN A 157 -27.59 17.70 -33.56
C ASN A 157 -26.25 18.15 -32.96
N ILE A 158 -26.27 18.59 -31.71
CA ILE A 158 -25.12 19.08 -30.97
C ILE A 158 -24.66 17.97 -30.05
N THR A 159 -23.38 17.62 -30.13
CA THR A 159 -22.77 16.64 -29.20
C THR A 159 -22.08 17.44 -28.09
N PRO A 160 -22.49 17.29 -26.80
CA PRO A 160 -21.80 17.91 -25.69
C PRO A 160 -20.38 17.37 -25.54
N THR A 161 -19.45 18.21 -25.13
CA THR A 161 -18.13 17.74 -24.73
C THR A 161 -18.23 16.99 -23.41
N TYR A 162 -17.32 16.07 -23.17
CA TYR A 162 -17.26 15.26 -21.96
C TYR A 162 -15.88 15.33 -21.31
N THR A 163 -15.84 14.97 -20.05
CA THR A 163 -14.62 14.73 -19.26
C THR A 163 -14.75 13.43 -18.52
N PHE A 164 -13.66 12.73 -18.33
CA PHE A 164 -13.60 11.51 -17.50
C PHE A 164 -12.19 11.32 -16.95
N ASN A 165 -12.06 10.45 -15.97
CA ASN A 165 -10.78 10.10 -15.36
C ASN A 165 -10.20 8.86 -16.04
N HIS A 166 -9.29 9.09 -16.99
CA HIS A 166 -8.64 8.03 -17.78
C HIS A 166 -7.83 7.08 -16.90
N GLU A 167 -7.10 7.59 -15.88
CA GLU A 167 -6.29 6.77 -14.99
C GLU A 167 -7.14 5.79 -14.17
N ASN A 168 -8.28 6.24 -13.68
CA ASN A 168 -9.21 5.36 -12.98
C ASN A 168 -9.79 4.29 -13.91
N LEU A 169 -10.11 4.64 -15.15
CA LEU A 169 -10.58 3.68 -16.14
C LEU A 169 -9.53 2.58 -16.39
N ILE A 170 -8.28 2.97 -16.65
CA ILE A 170 -7.17 2.01 -16.84
C ILE A 170 -6.99 1.12 -15.61
N LYS A 171 -7.07 1.69 -14.41
CA LYS A 171 -6.97 0.93 -13.16
C LYS A 171 -8.08 -0.12 -13.04
N ILE A 172 -9.33 0.24 -13.32
CA ILE A 172 -10.47 -0.68 -13.27
C ILE A 172 -10.32 -1.79 -14.31
N LEU A 173 -9.87 -1.47 -15.52
CA LEU A 173 -9.63 -2.46 -16.58
C LEU A 173 -8.50 -3.43 -16.21
N ASN A 174 -7.43 -2.96 -15.56
CA ASN A 174 -6.36 -3.81 -15.05
C ASN A 174 -6.84 -4.73 -13.91
N GLU A 175 -7.72 -4.25 -13.02
CA GLU A 175 -8.34 -5.11 -12.01
C GLU A 175 -9.30 -6.13 -12.65
N THR A 176 -10.05 -5.73 -13.67
CA THR A 176 -10.91 -6.63 -14.45
C THR A 176 -10.11 -7.75 -15.11
N SER A 177 -8.90 -7.44 -15.59
CA SER A 177 -7.97 -8.43 -16.18
C SER A 177 -7.69 -9.60 -15.23
N LYS A 178 -7.53 -9.32 -13.93
CA LYS A 178 -7.26 -10.36 -12.91
C LYS A 178 -8.44 -11.32 -12.68
N THR A 179 -9.64 -10.90 -13.04
CA THR A 179 -10.87 -11.69 -12.86
C THR A 179 -11.29 -12.45 -14.12
N LEU A 180 -10.58 -12.28 -15.23
CA LEU A 180 -10.85 -13.00 -16.47
C LEU A 180 -10.73 -14.53 -16.28
N PRO A 181 -11.62 -15.32 -16.87
CA PRO A 181 -11.41 -16.75 -16.98
C PRO A 181 -10.10 -17.06 -17.72
N ASN A 182 -9.28 -17.93 -17.13
CA ASN A 182 -7.93 -18.26 -17.63
C ASN A 182 -7.02 -17.03 -17.78
N SER A 183 -7.11 -16.07 -16.85
CA SER A 183 -6.15 -14.97 -16.77
C SER A 183 -4.74 -15.52 -16.61
N VAL A 184 -3.74 -14.74 -17.06
CA VAL A 184 -2.33 -15.06 -16.83
C VAL A 184 -2.06 -15.16 -15.32
N VAL A 185 -1.32 -16.18 -14.92
CA VAL A 185 -0.79 -16.29 -13.56
C VAL A 185 0.70 -15.98 -13.66
N GLU A 186 1.14 -14.94 -12.99
CA GLU A 186 2.54 -14.54 -12.97
C GLU A 186 3.41 -15.53 -12.18
N SER A 187 4.66 -15.64 -12.60
CA SER A 187 5.67 -16.35 -11.83
C SER A 187 6.03 -15.57 -10.58
N GLY A 188 6.34 -16.26 -9.48
CA GLY A 188 6.70 -15.64 -8.23
C GLY A 188 7.62 -16.48 -7.37
N TYR A 189 8.01 -15.95 -6.23
CA TYR A 189 8.76 -16.68 -5.22
C TYR A 189 8.43 -16.15 -3.82
N TYR A 190 8.66 -16.97 -2.82
CA TYR A 190 8.55 -16.63 -1.40
C TYR A 190 9.47 -17.52 -0.57
N ILE A 191 9.79 -17.08 0.65
CA ILE A 191 10.60 -17.84 1.60
C ILE A 191 9.68 -18.54 2.60
N ASP A 192 9.82 -19.84 2.72
CA ASP A 192 9.17 -20.66 3.75
C ASP A 192 10.24 -21.40 4.57
N GLY A 193 10.42 -20.95 5.81
CA GLY A 193 11.47 -21.44 6.70
C GLY A 193 12.86 -21.26 6.09
N ASN A 194 13.53 -22.37 5.84
CA ASN A 194 14.86 -22.42 5.20
C ASN A 194 14.80 -22.78 3.70
N ASN A 195 13.69 -22.49 3.06
CA ASN A 195 13.49 -22.79 1.66
C ASN A 195 13.01 -21.56 0.90
N LEU A 196 13.55 -21.35 -0.27
CA LEU A 196 13.00 -20.48 -1.29
C LEU A 196 12.08 -21.31 -2.17
N ILE A 197 10.81 -20.98 -2.19
CA ILE A 197 9.81 -21.60 -3.06
C ILE A 197 9.66 -20.72 -4.29
N VAL A 198 9.89 -21.28 -5.46
CA VAL A 198 9.73 -20.59 -6.74
C VAL A 198 8.55 -21.21 -7.47
N THR A 199 7.56 -20.39 -7.83
CA THR A 199 6.36 -20.83 -8.54
C THR A 199 6.39 -20.32 -9.97
N LYS A 200 6.19 -21.22 -10.94
CA LYS A 200 6.07 -20.86 -12.37
C LYS A 200 4.65 -20.39 -12.67
N GLY A 201 4.57 -19.27 -13.33
CA GLY A 201 3.31 -18.78 -13.84
C GLY A 201 2.76 -19.61 -15.00
N THR A 202 1.54 -19.37 -15.35
CA THR A 202 0.88 -20.01 -16.50
C THR A 202 0.43 -18.95 -17.50
N SER A 203 0.65 -19.23 -18.80
CA SER A 203 0.14 -18.39 -19.88
C SER A 203 -1.37 -18.29 -19.81
N GLY A 204 -1.89 -17.13 -20.04
CA GLY A 204 -3.31 -16.86 -19.96
C GLY A 204 -3.71 -15.65 -20.77
N TYR A 205 -4.83 -15.06 -20.40
CA TYR A 205 -5.35 -13.86 -21.05
C TYR A 205 -5.21 -12.64 -20.15
N GLU A 206 -5.01 -11.50 -20.78
CA GLU A 206 -4.94 -10.20 -20.13
C GLU A 206 -5.77 -9.19 -20.92
N VAL A 207 -6.48 -8.30 -20.23
CA VAL A 207 -7.17 -7.17 -20.88
C VAL A 207 -6.13 -6.15 -21.34
N ASN A 208 -6.15 -5.81 -22.60
CA ASN A 208 -5.44 -4.63 -23.09
C ASN A 208 -6.21 -3.38 -22.65
N ALA A 209 -5.84 -2.84 -21.47
CA ALA A 209 -6.55 -1.74 -20.84
C ALA A 209 -6.59 -0.50 -21.72
N GLU A 210 -5.49 -0.13 -22.37
CA GLU A 210 -5.42 1.04 -23.25
C GLU A 210 -6.32 0.89 -24.49
N ALA A 211 -6.27 -0.27 -25.13
CA ALA A 211 -7.10 -0.52 -26.31
C ALA A 211 -8.61 -0.57 -25.94
N THR A 212 -8.94 -1.19 -24.80
CA THR A 212 -10.33 -1.23 -24.30
C THR A 212 -10.82 0.16 -23.88
N ALA A 213 -9.98 0.95 -23.21
CA ALA A 213 -10.31 2.32 -22.81
C ALA A 213 -10.61 3.18 -24.04
N LYS A 214 -9.81 3.04 -25.10
CA LYS A 214 -10.06 3.74 -26.38
C LYS A 214 -11.39 3.37 -26.99
N GLU A 215 -11.77 2.09 -27.01
CA GLU A 215 -13.08 1.66 -27.51
C GLU A 215 -14.24 2.21 -26.67
N ILE A 216 -14.06 2.33 -25.36
CA ILE A 216 -15.03 2.95 -24.45
C ILE A 216 -15.13 4.46 -24.75
N GLU A 217 -14.01 5.16 -24.88
CA GLU A 217 -13.95 6.59 -25.12
C GLU A 217 -14.59 6.99 -26.46
N GLU A 218 -14.37 6.22 -27.52
CA GLU A 218 -14.99 6.45 -28.83
C GLU A 218 -16.54 6.41 -28.75
N LYS A 219 -17.10 5.73 -27.75
CA LYS A 219 -18.55 5.64 -27.52
C LYS A 219 -19.14 6.81 -26.73
N PHE A 220 -18.35 7.59 -26.00
CA PHE A 220 -18.86 8.66 -25.13
C PHE A 220 -19.61 9.76 -25.88
N ASN A 221 -19.43 9.88 -27.21
CA ASN A 221 -20.18 10.81 -28.04
C ASN A 221 -21.65 10.40 -28.25
N ASP A 222 -22.01 9.14 -28.01
CA ASP A 222 -23.40 8.65 -28.08
C ASP A 222 -23.88 8.21 -26.70
N LEU A 223 -24.80 8.95 -26.11
CA LEU A 223 -25.35 8.63 -24.78
C LEU A 223 -26.05 7.24 -24.71
N ASN A 224 -26.39 6.64 -25.84
CA ASN A 224 -27.01 5.30 -25.87
C ASN A 224 -26.01 4.15 -25.67
N PHE A 225 -24.69 4.43 -25.72
CA PHE A 225 -23.66 3.42 -25.51
C PHE A 225 -23.83 2.65 -24.18
N LEU A 226 -24.40 3.29 -23.15
CA LEU A 226 -24.67 2.67 -21.85
C LEU A 226 -25.73 1.53 -21.89
N ASN A 227 -26.41 1.37 -23.00
CA ASN A 227 -27.35 0.25 -23.22
C ASN A 227 -26.69 -0.91 -24.00
N GLU A 228 -25.45 -0.77 -24.41
CA GLU A 228 -24.74 -1.76 -25.21
C GLU A 228 -23.54 -2.32 -24.43
N ALA A 229 -23.23 -3.58 -24.69
CA ALA A 229 -22.01 -4.15 -24.14
C ALA A 229 -20.83 -3.83 -25.06
N ILE A 230 -19.74 -3.36 -24.47
CA ILE A 230 -18.48 -3.08 -25.16
C ILE A 230 -17.59 -4.31 -25.02
N ASN A 231 -16.93 -4.71 -26.12
CA ASN A 231 -16.05 -5.85 -26.09
C ASN A 231 -14.73 -5.51 -25.38
N LEU A 232 -14.29 -6.38 -24.47
CA LEU A 232 -12.95 -6.32 -23.91
C LEU A 232 -11.93 -6.72 -24.98
N VAL A 233 -10.95 -5.87 -25.20
CA VAL A 233 -9.79 -6.22 -26.02
C VAL A 233 -8.85 -7.08 -25.17
N VAL A 234 -8.79 -8.37 -25.49
CA VAL A 234 -8.05 -9.37 -24.71
C VAL A 234 -6.89 -9.91 -25.52
N THR A 235 -5.72 -10.01 -24.91
CA THR A 235 -4.52 -10.58 -25.53
C THR A 235 -4.05 -11.80 -24.75
N LYS A 236 -3.52 -12.81 -25.45
CA LYS A 236 -2.87 -13.96 -24.81
C LYS A 236 -1.44 -13.56 -24.46
N VAL A 237 -1.07 -13.71 -23.21
CA VAL A 237 0.26 -13.37 -22.69
C VAL A 237 0.87 -14.56 -21.96
N SER A 238 2.19 -14.58 -21.94
CA SER A 238 2.98 -15.53 -21.14
C SER A 238 3.45 -14.84 -19.86
N PRO A 239 3.56 -15.58 -18.75
CA PRO A 239 4.09 -15.01 -17.51
C PRO A 239 5.54 -14.56 -17.71
N LYS A 240 6.00 -13.63 -16.90
CA LYS A 240 7.39 -13.20 -16.90
C LYS A 240 8.30 -14.36 -16.57
N GLU A 241 9.41 -14.46 -17.29
CA GLU A 241 10.42 -15.45 -17.00
C GLU A 241 11.07 -15.20 -15.63
N ILE A 242 11.34 -16.30 -14.92
CA ILE A 242 11.99 -16.24 -13.61
C ILE A 242 13.49 -16.00 -13.81
N ASN A 243 13.96 -14.89 -13.30
CA ASN A 243 15.39 -14.60 -13.25
C ASN A 243 15.96 -15.05 -11.89
N VAL A 244 16.45 -16.30 -11.83
CA VAL A 244 17.02 -16.92 -10.61
C VAL A 244 18.21 -16.12 -10.08
N GLU A 245 19.00 -15.52 -10.95
CA GLU A 245 20.15 -14.70 -10.56
C GLU A 245 19.75 -13.38 -9.91
N ALA A 246 18.69 -12.75 -10.41
CA ALA A 246 18.12 -11.57 -9.78
C ALA A 246 17.55 -11.90 -8.38
N ILE A 247 16.85 -13.03 -8.25
CA ILE A 247 16.34 -13.54 -6.98
C ILE A 247 17.49 -13.83 -6.00
N TYR A 248 18.56 -14.50 -6.51
CA TYR A 248 19.75 -14.76 -5.72
C TYR A 248 20.36 -13.47 -5.17
N ASN A 249 20.58 -12.48 -6.02
CA ASN A 249 21.16 -11.19 -5.63
C ASN A 249 20.29 -10.39 -4.64
N GLU A 250 18.98 -10.60 -4.66
CA GLU A 250 18.05 -9.98 -3.69
C GLU A 250 18.12 -10.67 -2.33
N ILE A 251 18.23 -12.01 -2.32
CA ILE A 251 18.18 -12.83 -1.10
C ILE A 251 19.55 -12.96 -0.46
N HIS A 252 20.60 -13.15 -1.25
CA HIS A 252 21.96 -13.36 -0.77
C HIS A 252 22.44 -12.16 0.06
N LYS A 253 22.94 -12.47 1.24
CA LYS A 253 23.59 -11.51 2.13
C LYS A 253 24.79 -12.15 2.77
N ASP A 254 25.93 -11.50 2.68
CA ASP A 254 27.09 -11.89 3.46
C ASP A 254 26.87 -11.66 4.95
N PRO A 255 27.41 -12.51 5.81
CA PRO A 255 27.39 -12.27 7.24
C PRO A 255 28.26 -11.08 7.59
N LYS A 256 27.85 -10.31 8.60
CA LYS A 256 28.63 -9.20 9.14
C LYS A 256 29.13 -9.51 10.52
N ASP A 257 30.41 -9.39 10.74
CA ASP A 257 31.02 -9.54 12.04
C ASP A 257 30.64 -8.37 12.97
N ALA A 258 30.48 -8.68 14.25
CA ALA A 258 30.31 -7.65 15.25
C ALA A 258 31.64 -6.93 15.47
N TYR A 259 31.57 -5.63 15.70
CA TYR A 259 32.70 -4.80 16.10
C TYR A 259 32.24 -3.72 17.07
N TYR A 260 33.19 -3.01 17.68
CA TYR A 260 32.87 -1.86 18.54
C TYR A 260 33.78 -0.67 18.24
N THR A 261 33.28 0.51 18.55
CA THR A 261 34.03 1.77 18.53
C THR A 261 34.26 2.24 19.96
N LYS A 262 35.24 3.10 20.21
CA LYS A 262 35.53 3.67 21.54
C LYS A 262 35.13 5.14 21.65
N ASP A 263 35.04 5.83 20.53
CA ASP A 263 34.70 7.25 20.50
C ASP A 263 33.66 7.51 19.37
N PRO A 264 32.36 7.48 19.67
CA PRO A 264 31.76 7.07 20.95
C PRO A 264 31.86 5.56 21.20
N TYR A 265 31.65 5.12 22.44
CA TYR A 265 31.50 3.69 22.75
C TYR A 265 30.19 3.15 22.15
N GLU A 266 30.32 2.40 21.07
CA GLU A 266 29.17 1.79 20.39
C GLU A 266 29.50 0.35 19.98
N VAL A 267 28.56 -0.55 20.18
CA VAL A 267 28.63 -1.94 19.69
C VAL A 267 27.76 -2.09 18.46
N HIS A 268 28.41 -2.41 17.34
CA HIS A 268 27.76 -2.78 16.10
C HIS A 268 27.55 -4.30 16.10
N PRO A 269 26.28 -4.75 16.13
CA PRO A 269 25.98 -6.17 16.25
C PRO A 269 26.35 -6.97 15.00
N SER A 270 26.59 -8.23 15.19
CA SER A 270 26.72 -9.16 14.08
C SER A 270 25.38 -9.40 13.36
N GLU A 271 25.43 -9.62 12.07
CA GLU A 271 24.29 -10.02 11.26
C GLU A 271 24.59 -11.37 10.60
N ASN A 272 23.62 -12.28 10.63
CA ASN A 272 23.72 -13.50 9.86
C ASN A 272 23.50 -13.20 8.38
N GLY A 273 24.25 -13.87 7.53
CA GLY A 273 24.02 -13.91 6.10
C GLY A 273 23.03 -15.01 5.70
N ILE A 274 22.64 -15.01 4.45
CA ILE A 274 21.81 -16.04 3.84
C ILE A 274 22.35 -16.34 2.44
N ASP A 275 22.33 -17.60 2.05
CA ASP A 275 22.80 -18.05 0.75
C ASP A 275 22.04 -19.30 0.30
N PHE A 276 22.09 -19.62 -0.98
CA PHE A 276 21.61 -20.90 -1.48
C PHE A 276 22.49 -22.04 -0.93
N LYS A 277 21.86 -23.14 -0.58
CA LYS A 277 22.59 -24.36 -0.17
C LYS A 277 23.17 -25.10 -1.35
N ILE A 278 22.67 -24.86 -2.56
CA ILE A 278 23.13 -25.37 -3.84
C ILE A 278 23.78 -24.24 -4.64
N SER A 279 24.51 -24.58 -5.70
CA SER A 279 25.10 -23.58 -6.60
C SER A 279 24.01 -22.83 -7.38
N LEU A 280 24.33 -21.61 -7.85
CA LEU A 280 23.42 -20.83 -8.67
C LEU A 280 23.01 -21.57 -9.96
N ASP A 281 23.94 -22.31 -10.57
CA ASP A 281 23.68 -23.09 -11.79
C ASP A 281 22.74 -24.27 -11.51
N GLU A 282 22.91 -24.96 -10.38
CA GLU A 282 21.97 -26.00 -9.95
C GLU A 282 20.58 -25.42 -9.67
N ALA A 283 20.52 -24.27 -9.04
CA ALA A 283 19.24 -23.57 -8.80
C ALA A 283 18.56 -23.18 -10.12
N LYS A 284 19.30 -22.62 -11.08
CA LYS A 284 18.80 -22.32 -12.43
C LYS A 284 18.25 -23.58 -13.13
N ASN A 285 18.99 -24.66 -13.08
CA ASN A 285 18.57 -25.94 -13.69
C ASN A 285 17.34 -26.53 -13.00
N LEU A 286 17.24 -26.41 -11.67
CA LEU A 286 16.09 -26.85 -10.89
C LEU A 286 14.82 -26.08 -11.29
N VAL A 287 14.92 -24.77 -11.41
CA VAL A 287 13.80 -23.93 -11.89
C VAL A 287 13.43 -24.27 -13.33
N LEU A 288 14.39 -24.44 -14.22
CA LEU A 288 14.14 -24.79 -15.64
C LEU A 288 13.41 -26.13 -15.78
N SER A 289 13.83 -27.14 -15.03
CA SER A 289 13.28 -28.50 -15.10
C SER A 289 11.95 -28.69 -14.39
N SER A 290 11.55 -27.77 -13.51
CA SER A 290 10.27 -27.85 -12.79
C SER A 290 9.10 -27.48 -13.70
N GLU A 291 7.93 -28.11 -13.49
CA GLU A 291 6.71 -27.80 -14.25
C GLU A 291 5.90 -26.65 -13.63
N LYS A 292 5.77 -26.64 -12.30
CA LYS A 292 4.90 -25.68 -11.58
C LYS A 292 5.64 -24.97 -10.45
N GLU A 293 6.31 -25.72 -9.62
CA GLU A 293 6.94 -25.23 -8.40
C GLU A 293 8.26 -25.97 -8.16
N CYS A 294 9.24 -25.29 -7.61
CA CYS A 294 10.45 -25.91 -7.10
C CYS A 294 10.91 -25.26 -5.79
N THR A 295 11.66 -26.03 -5.02
CA THR A 295 12.21 -25.63 -3.74
C THR A 295 13.71 -25.51 -3.82
N ILE A 296 14.27 -24.34 -3.57
CA ILE A 296 15.69 -24.08 -3.47
C ILE A 296 16.04 -23.99 -1.98
N PRO A 297 16.82 -24.94 -1.41
CA PRO A 297 17.17 -24.90 0.00
C PRO A 297 18.13 -23.74 0.28
N LEU A 298 17.87 -23.02 1.38
CA LEU A 298 18.68 -21.92 1.89
C LEU A 298 19.59 -22.39 3.03
N LYS A 299 20.71 -21.70 3.21
CA LYS A 299 21.62 -21.85 4.36
C LYS A 299 21.86 -20.50 5.02
N VAL A 300 21.97 -20.51 6.34
CA VAL A 300 22.40 -19.35 7.11
C VAL A 300 23.92 -19.31 7.10
N LEU A 301 24.48 -18.17 6.77
CA LEU A 301 25.92 -17.87 6.93
C LEU A 301 26.12 -17.17 8.27
N TYR A 302 26.99 -17.72 9.10
CA TYR A 302 27.25 -17.15 10.42
C TYR A 302 28.47 -16.22 10.37
N PRO A 303 28.46 -15.11 11.09
CA PRO A 303 29.62 -14.24 11.22
C PRO A 303 30.72 -14.94 12.02
N ASN A 304 31.97 -14.58 11.76
CA ASN A 304 33.13 -15.08 12.53
C ASN A 304 33.14 -14.50 13.96
N VAL A 305 32.76 -13.24 14.10
CA VAL A 305 32.64 -12.56 15.37
C VAL A 305 31.18 -12.24 15.66
N THR A 306 30.58 -12.99 16.59
CA THR A 306 29.19 -12.70 17.04
C THR A 306 29.19 -11.54 18.04
N THR A 307 28.04 -10.88 18.21
CA THR A 307 27.88 -9.76 19.17
C THR A 307 28.34 -10.14 20.58
N ASN A 308 28.09 -11.36 21.02
CA ASN A 308 28.48 -11.83 22.36
C ASN A 308 29.99 -12.11 22.50
N MET A 309 30.73 -12.21 21.38
CA MET A 309 32.18 -12.34 21.36
C MET A 309 32.94 -11.03 21.53
N ILE A 310 32.25 -9.88 21.45
CA ILE A 310 32.84 -8.55 21.69
C ILE A 310 33.58 -8.56 23.03
N GLY A 311 34.83 -8.12 23.00
CA GLY A 311 35.73 -8.14 24.16
C GLY A 311 35.29 -7.23 25.30
N GLN A 312 35.94 -7.39 26.46
CA GLN A 312 35.65 -6.61 27.67
C GLN A 312 36.00 -5.14 27.51
N GLU A 313 36.92 -4.81 26.65
CA GLU A 313 37.40 -3.45 26.37
C GLU A 313 36.29 -2.54 25.75
N ALA A 314 35.22 -3.14 25.24
CA ALA A 314 34.02 -2.40 24.81
C ALA A 314 33.10 -2.03 25.99
N PHE A 315 33.34 -2.58 27.19
CA PHE A 315 32.52 -2.45 28.40
C PHE A 315 33.43 -2.14 29.61
N PRO A 316 34.08 -0.98 29.64
CA PRO A 316 35.19 -0.71 30.57
C PRO A 316 34.76 -0.62 32.03
N ASP A 317 33.49 -0.28 32.29
CA ASP A 317 33.02 0.00 33.64
C ASP A 317 32.17 -1.14 34.23
N LEU A 318 32.49 -1.56 35.43
CA LEU A 318 31.59 -2.37 36.25
C LEU A 318 30.47 -1.48 36.78
N LEU A 319 29.25 -1.65 36.27
CA LEU A 319 28.09 -0.85 36.67
C LEU A 319 27.45 -1.38 37.94
N ALA A 320 27.38 -2.70 38.08
CA ALA A 320 26.86 -3.36 39.29
C ALA A 320 27.36 -4.79 39.42
N THR A 321 27.36 -5.25 40.65
CA THR A 321 27.63 -6.65 41.00
C THR A 321 26.62 -7.10 42.06
N PHE A 322 26.18 -8.35 41.97
CA PHE A 322 25.40 -8.97 43.04
C PHE A 322 25.67 -10.47 43.12
N SER A 323 25.63 -11.02 44.32
CA SER A 323 25.84 -12.44 44.53
C SER A 323 24.88 -13.04 45.58
N THR A 324 24.60 -14.33 45.44
CA THR A 324 23.83 -15.13 46.39
C THR A 324 24.58 -16.41 46.76
N HIS A 325 24.39 -16.89 47.99
CA HIS A 325 24.89 -18.17 48.43
C HIS A 325 23.92 -19.29 48.14
N TYR A 326 24.41 -20.45 47.72
CA TYR A 326 23.61 -21.66 47.53
C TYR A 326 24.24 -22.88 48.25
N VAL A 327 23.38 -23.79 48.67
CA VAL A 327 23.82 -25.09 49.20
C VAL A 327 24.37 -25.93 48.08
N SER A 328 25.67 -26.22 48.12
CA SER A 328 26.41 -26.89 47.08
C SER A 328 26.14 -28.40 47.10
N ASN A 329 25.40 -28.89 46.15
CA ASN A 329 25.33 -30.31 45.77
C ASN A 329 25.51 -30.43 44.25
N ALA A 330 25.83 -31.61 43.75
CA ALA A 330 26.20 -31.82 42.36
C ALA A 330 25.07 -31.46 41.38
N ALA A 331 23.85 -31.90 41.64
CA ALA A 331 22.70 -31.66 40.76
C ALA A 331 22.34 -30.17 40.71
N ARG A 332 22.18 -29.52 41.87
CA ARG A 332 21.87 -28.08 41.93
C ARG A 332 22.96 -27.24 41.32
N THR A 333 24.25 -27.51 41.59
CA THR A 333 25.39 -26.80 41.04
C THR A 333 25.40 -26.92 39.49
N THR A 334 25.09 -28.11 38.96
CA THR A 334 24.95 -28.33 37.52
C THR A 334 23.85 -27.44 36.90
N ASN A 335 22.66 -27.42 37.49
CA ASN A 335 21.55 -26.61 37.03
C ASN A 335 21.88 -25.10 37.04
N LEU A 336 22.46 -24.61 38.13
CA LEU A 336 22.89 -23.22 38.25
C LEU A 336 23.91 -22.85 37.20
N ARG A 337 24.91 -23.71 36.97
CA ARG A 337 25.95 -23.49 35.93
C ARG A 337 25.37 -23.51 34.53
N LEU A 338 24.48 -24.44 34.19
CA LEU A 338 23.82 -24.50 32.89
C LEU A 338 23.08 -23.20 32.59
N ALA A 339 22.24 -22.73 33.51
CA ALA A 339 21.50 -21.47 33.33
C ALA A 339 22.45 -20.27 33.26
N ALA A 340 23.45 -20.20 34.17
CA ALA A 340 24.41 -19.11 34.19
C ALA A 340 25.25 -19.04 32.88
N ASN A 341 25.71 -20.18 32.39
CA ASN A 341 26.52 -20.24 31.17
C ASN A 341 25.76 -19.74 29.91
N LYS A 342 24.45 -19.90 29.85
CA LYS A 342 23.63 -19.35 28.77
C LYS A 342 23.58 -17.83 28.79
N ILE A 343 23.74 -17.22 29.96
CA ILE A 343 23.68 -15.78 30.18
C ILE A 343 25.08 -15.14 30.11
N ASN A 344 26.12 -15.93 30.46
CA ASN A 344 27.48 -15.43 30.55
C ASN A 344 28.04 -14.91 29.22
N GLY A 345 28.46 -13.67 29.21
CA GLY A 345 28.96 -13.00 28.01
C GLY A 345 27.85 -12.36 27.15
N TYR A 346 26.59 -12.47 27.57
CA TYR A 346 25.48 -11.88 26.80
C TYR A 346 25.62 -10.37 26.68
N VAL A 347 25.55 -9.86 25.45
CA VAL A 347 25.58 -8.42 25.13
C VAL A 347 24.16 -7.92 24.86
N LEU A 348 23.70 -6.96 25.67
CA LEU A 348 22.39 -6.33 25.55
C LEU A 348 22.52 -4.92 24.99
N LEU A 349 22.13 -4.73 23.75
CA LEU A 349 22.18 -3.44 23.05
C LEU A 349 21.21 -2.42 23.65
N PRO A 350 21.45 -1.11 23.45
CA PRO A 350 20.54 -0.05 23.89
C PRO A 350 19.11 -0.27 23.39
N GLY A 351 18.15 -0.06 24.29
CA GLY A 351 16.72 -0.20 23.99
C GLY A 351 16.21 -1.63 23.82
N LYS A 352 17.07 -2.65 23.83
CA LYS A 352 16.66 -4.07 23.74
C LYS A 352 16.26 -4.62 25.10
N THR A 353 15.37 -5.62 25.06
CA THR A 353 14.86 -6.32 26.25
C THR A 353 15.51 -7.70 26.35
N PHE A 354 16.03 -8.01 27.52
CA PHE A 354 16.48 -9.34 27.91
C PHE A 354 15.28 -10.14 28.41
N SER A 355 15.13 -11.39 27.96
CA SER A 355 14.17 -12.37 28.46
C SER A 355 14.92 -13.57 28.99
N TYR A 356 14.75 -13.87 30.27
CA TYR A 356 15.42 -14.99 30.89
C TYR A 356 15.03 -16.33 30.25
N ASN A 357 13.74 -16.52 29.99
CA ASN A 357 13.27 -17.76 29.39
C ASN A 357 13.74 -17.94 27.94
N THR A 358 13.83 -16.86 27.17
CA THR A 358 14.35 -16.91 25.78
C THR A 358 15.84 -17.28 25.77
N ILE A 359 16.65 -16.69 26.66
CA ILE A 359 18.10 -16.87 26.66
C ILE A 359 18.48 -18.23 27.27
N VAL A 360 17.87 -18.62 28.38
CA VAL A 360 18.20 -19.88 29.09
C VAL A 360 17.56 -21.08 28.38
N GLY A 361 16.41 -20.90 27.77
CA GLY A 361 15.63 -21.96 27.13
C GLY A 361 14.88 -22.86 28.08
N GLU A 362 14.26 -23.89 27.55
CA GLU A 362 13.52 -24.89 28.33
C GLU A 362 14.48 -25.78 29.17
N ARG A 363 14.03 -26.13 30.38
CA ARG A 363 14.82 -26.92 31.33
C ARG A 363 14.45 -28.39 31.18
N THR A 364 15.15 -29.07 30.26
CA THR A 364 14.94 -30.50 29.95
C THR A 364 16.11 -31.37 30.36
N ILE A 365 15.86 -32.67 30.53
CA ILE A 365 16.93 -33.66 30.75
C ILE A 365 17.92 -33.66 29.57
N ALA A 366 17.41 -33.53 28.31
CA ALA A 366 18.22 -33.45 27.14
C ALA A 366 19.16 -32.22 27.11
N ALA A 367 18.75 -31.10 27.70
CA ALA A 367 19.58 -29.92 27.92
C ALA A 367 20.58 -30.06 29.09
N GLY A 368 20.62 -31.22 29.77
CA GLY A 368 21.56 -31.56 30.83
C GLY A 368 21.08 -31.19 32.27
N TYR A 369 19.87 -30.66 32.40
CA TYR A 369 19.32 -30.33 33.72
C TYR A 369 19.06 -31.58 34.55
N LYS A 370 19.22 -31.46 35.87
CA LYS A 370 19.08 -32.51 36.85
C LYS A 370 17.92 -32.22 37.82
N GLU A 371 17.37 -33.26 38.42
CA GLU A 371 16.45 -33.09 39.51
C GLU A 371 17.21 -32.57 40.73
N ALA A 372 16.67 -31.56 41.40
CA ALA A 372 17.18 -30.96 42.62
C ALA A 372 16.01 -30.34 43.40
N ALA A 373 16.25 -29.99 44.64
CA ALA A 373 15.22 -29.43 45.50
C ALA A 373 14.56 -28.17 44.90
N VAL A 374 13.24 -28.21 44.72
CA VAL A 374 12.33 -27.11 44.36
C VAL A 374 11.24 -26.97 45.42
N TYR A 375 10.62 -25.80 45.50
CA TYR A 375 9.42 -25.60 46.32
C TYR A 375 8.18 -25.79 45.47
N GLU A 376 7.38 -26.78 45.77
CA GLU A 376 6.11 -27.05 45.13
C GLU A 376 5.02 -27.30 46.16
N ASN A 377 3.89 -26.60 46.04
CA ASN A 377 2.75 -26.70 46.99
C ASN A 377 3.12 -26.56 48.47
N GLY A 378 4.15 -25.78 48.78
CA GLY A 378 4.62 -25.55 50.15
C GLY A 378 5.57 -26.62 50.70
N GLN A 379 5.95 -27.59 49.90
CA GLN A 379 6.89 -28.65 50.27
C GLN A 379 8.16 -28.59 49.44
N VAL A 380 9.24 -29.08 49.98
CA VAL A 380 10.49 -29.27 49.23
C VAL A 380 10.41 -30.63 48.55
N VAL A 381 10.34 -30.61 47.21
CA VAL A 381 10.31 -31.81 46.38
C VAL A 381 11.52 -31.84 45.43
N GLN A 382 11.79 -32.99 44.83
CA GLN A 382 12.77 -33.09 43.76
C GLN A 382 12.09 -32.69 42.43
N GLY A 383 12.61 -31.69 41.78
CA GLY A 383 12.09 -31.20 40.51
C GLY A 383 13.21 -30.85 39.50
N LEU A 384 12.92 -31.06 38.21
CA LEU A 384 13.88 -30.78 37.18
C LEU A 384 14.27 -29.29 37.12
N GLY A 385 15.56 -29.01 37.11
CA GLY A 385 16.06 -27.63 37.07
C GLY A 385 16.02 -26.94 38.47
N GLY A 386 15.93 -27.66 39.55
CA GLY A 386 15.95 -27.06 40.92
C GLY A 386 17.15 -26.13 41.11
N GLY A 387 16.88 -24.88 41.54
CA GLY A 387 17.86 -23.82 41.76
C GLY A 387 17.84 -22.68 40.71
N ILE A 388 17.21 -22.83 39.55
CA ILE A 388 17.25 -21.86 38.45
C ILE A 388 16.71 -20.49 38.86
N CYS A 389 15.65 -20.42 39.67
CA CYS A 389 15.12 -19.16 40.17
C CYS A 389 16.11 -18.40 41.07
N GLN A 390 17.14 -19.06 41.60
CA GLN A 390 18.22 -18.35 42.28
C GLN A 390 19.11 -17.59 41.32
N ILE A 391 19.35 -18.13 40.12
CA ILE A 391 20.10 -17.44 39.04
C ILE A 391 19.32 -16.21 38.57
N SER A 392 18.01 -16.33 38.30
CA SER A 392 17.18 -15.17 37.90
C SER A 392 17.09 -14.13 39.01
N SER A 393 16.97 -14.53 40.26
CA SER A 393 16.94 -13.60 41.40
C SER A 393 18.28 -12.89 41.62
N THR A 394 19.41 -13.61 41.44
CA THR A 394 20.74 -12.98 41.53
C THR A 394 20.94 -11.95 40.42
N LEU A 395 20.57 -12.30 39.20
CA LEU A 395 20.60 -11.37 38.05
C LEU A 395 19.66 -10.17 38.25
N PHE A 396 18.44 -10.37 38.74
CA PHE A 396 17.49 -9.31 39.06
C PHE A 396 18.09 -8.25 39.98
N ASN A 397 18.80 -8.67 41.03
CA ASN A 397 19.43 -7.73 41.94
C ASN A 397 20.59 -6.94 41.30
N ALA A 398 21.39 -7.58 40.46
CA ALA A 398 22.43 -6.88 39.70
C ALA A 398 21.80 -5.85 38.70
N VAL A 399 20.70 -6.23 38.05
CA VAL A 399 19.91 -5.37 37.16
C VAL A 399 19.35 -4.14 37.89
N LEU A 400 18.79 -4.35 39.08
CA LEU A 400 18.28 -3.24 39.89
C LEU A 400 19.39 -2.24 40.25
N LEU A 401 20.57 -2.74 40.68
CA LEU A 401 21.72 -1.91 41.01
C LEU A 401 22.35 -1.18 39.82
N SER A 402 22.14 -1.69 38.59
CA SER A 402 22.58 -1.04 37.36
C SER A 402 21.57 0.00 36.83
N ASN A 403 20.52 0.30 37.58
CA ASN A 403 19.45 1.22 37.20
C ASN A 403 18.74 0.86 35.89
N LEU A 404 18.60 -0.42 35.56
CA LEU A 404 17.91 -0.86 34.36
C LEU A 404 16.39 -0.97 34.59
N GLN A 405 15.62 -0.85 33.50
CA GLN A 405 14.17 -0.91 33.55
C GLN A 405 13.68 -2.36 33.67
N ILE A 406 12.89 -2.66 34.67
CA ILE A 406 12.21 -3.95 34.81
C ILE A 406 10.99 -3.95 33.89
N VAL A 407 10.80 -5.02 33.13
CA VAL A 407 9.70 -5.20 32.15
C VAL A 407 8.72 -6.26 32.67
N GLU A 408 9.22 -7.43 33.14
CA GLU A 408 8.41 -8.51 33.70
C GLU A 408 9.10 -9.08 34.92
N LEU A 409 8.33 -9.29 35.99
CA LEU A 409 8.86 -9.79 37.29
C LEU A 409 7.77 -10.51 38.04
N HIS A 410 8.11 -11.68 38.58
CA HIS A 410 7.24 -12.51 39.43
C HIS A 410 7.94 -12.93 40.72
N ASN A 411 7.22 -12.96 41.84
CA ASN A 411 7.74 -13.49 43.10
C ASN A 411 7.44 -14.97 43.27
N HIS A 412 8.18 -15.61 44.16
CA HIS A 412 7.86 -16.97 44.63
C HIS A 412 6.63 -16.99 45.54
N GLN A 413 6.06 -18.16 45.71
CA GLN A 413 4.96 -18.37 46.66
C GLN A 413 5.40 -18.13 48.09
N PHE A 414 6.65 -18.47 48.45
CA PHE A 414 7.28 -18.30 49.77
C PHE A 414 8.57 -17.50 49.63
N VAL A 415 8.99 -16.81 50.68
CA VAL A 415 10.26 -16.06 50.66
C VAL A 415 11.43 -17.03 50.52
N PRO A 416 12.22 -16.97 49.44
CA PRO A 416 13.35 -17.85 49.27
C PRO A 416 14.49 -17.47 50.21
N SER A 417 15.26 -18.47 50.66
CA SER A 417 16.30 -18.29 51.71
C SER A 417 17.54 -17.50 51.20
N TYR A 418 17.75 -17.40 49.93
CA TYR A 418 18.96 -16.80 49.33
C TYR A 418 18.86 -15.27 49.06
N VAL A 419 17.66 -14.67 49.21
CA VAL A 419 17.45 -13.21 49.15
C VAL A 419 16.38 -12.78 50.13
N LYS A 420 16.37 -11.47 50.46
CA LYS A 420 15.31 -10.88 51.30
C LYS A 420 13.96 -10.88 50.58
N ALA A 421 12.85 -10.86 51.34
CA ALA A 421 11.52 -10.67 50.77
C ALA A 421 11.48 -9.42 49.85
N GLY A 422 10.95 -9.55 48.68
CA GLY A 422 10.92 -8.49 47.67
C GLY A 422 12.11 -8.46 46.70
N ARG A 423 13.10 -9.30 46.87
CA ARG A 423 14.34 -9.30 46.06
C ARG A 423 14.51 -10.55 45.20
N ASP A 424 13.46 -11.31 44.99
CA ASP A 424 13.44 -12.52 44.18
C ASP A 424 12.77 -12.34 42.85
N ALA A 425 13.12 -13.18 41.89
CA ALA A 425 12.53 -13.26 40.54
C ALA A 425 12.28 -14.74 40.21
N THR A 426 11.01 -15.14 40.21
CA THR A 426 10.60 -16.49 39.83
C THR A 426 10.44 -16.59 38.31
N VAL A 427 10.94 -17.69 37.75
CA VAL A 427 10.82 -18.01 36.34
C VAL A 427 10.26 -19.43 36.15
N VAL A 428 9.31 -19.55 35.24
CA VAL A 428 8.74 -20.82 34.76
C VAL A 428 8.64 -20.74 33.25
N TYR A 429 9.25 -21.67 32.55
CA TYR A 429 9.27 -21.63 31.09
C TYR A 429 7.85 -21.63 30.51
N GLY A 430 7.59 -20.70 29.59
CA GLY A 430 6.28 -20.52 28.95
C GLY A 430 5.19 -19.90 29.83
N VAL A 431 5.45 -19.61 31.15
CA VAL A 431 4.42 -19.13 32.08
C VAL A 431 4.83 -17.86 32.84
N LYS A 432 6.05 -17.80 33.38
CA LYS A 432 6.58 -16.66 34.14
C LYS A 432 7.98 -16.35 33.65
N ASP A 433 8.23 -15.12 33.28
CA ASP A 433 9.55 -14.69 32.82
C ASP A 433 10.13 -13.62 33.77
N PHE A 434 11.42 -13.43 33.67
CA PHE A 434 12.11 -12.25 34.18
C PHE A 434 12.67 -11.47 33.00
N GLN A 435 12.12 -10.26 32.77
CA GLN A 435 12.50 -9.43 31.68
C GLN A 435 12.93 -8.04 32.14
N PHE A 436 13.98 -7.51 31.52
CA PHE A 436 14.43 -6.13 31.74
C PHE A 436 14.96 -5.54 30.45
N LYS A 437 14.87 -4.21 30.34
CA LYS A 437 15.30 -3.45 29.15
C LYS A 437 16.61 -2.71 29.47
N ASN A 438 17.54 -2.73 28.54
CA ASN A 438 18.66 -1.80 28.58
C ASN A 438 18.14 -0.39 28.30
N SER A 439 17.91 0.37 29.36
CA SER A 439 17.45 1.76 29.31
C SER A 439 18.58 2.78 29.24
N ARG A 440 19.86 2.31 29.12
CA ARG A 440 21.06 3.13 29.00
C ARG A 440 21.39 3.43 27.53
N LYS A 441 22.28 4.41 27.30
CA LYS A 441 22.72 4.81 25.96
C LYS A 441 23.69 3.83 25.31
N HIS A 442 24.44 3.07 26.11
CA HIS A 442 25.48 2.15 25.64
C HIS A 442 25.08 0.69 25.84
N ALA A 443 25.71 -0.21 25.09
CA ALA A 443 25.52 -1.64 25.24
C ALA A 443 26.04 -2.13 26.61
N LEU A 444 25.45 -3.20 27.09
CA LEU A 444 25.81 -3.87 28.35
C LEU A 444 26.32 -5.26 28.06
N LYS A 445 27.28 -5.72 28.88
CA LYS A 445 27.73 -7.12 28.90
C LYS A 445 27.41 -7.71 30.26
N ILE A 446 26.75 -8.87 30.26
CA ILE A 446 26.41 -9.61 31.49
C ILE A 446 27.42 -10.73 31.67
N THR A 447 28.18 -10.73 32.73
CA THR A 447 29.05 -11.85 33.08
C THR A 447 28.59 -12.50 34.36
N CYS A 448 28.81 -13.78 34.51
CA CYS A 448 28.42 -14.51 35.70
C CYS A 448 29.37 -15.65 36.00
N SER A 449 29.36 -16.04 37.30
CA SER A 449 30.11 -17.19 37.80
C SER A 449 29.29 -17.97 38.82
N VAL A 450 29.43 -19.31 38.79
CA VAL A 450 28.82 -20.23 39.76
C VAL A 450 29.91 -21.18 40.26
N ALA A 451 30.44 -20.86 41.42
CA ALA A 451 31.55 -21.62 42.05
C ALA A 451 31.54 -21.49 43.56
N LYS A 452 32.02 -22.51 44.24
CA LYS A 452 32.25 -22.53 45.71
C LYS A 452 31.02 -22.08 46.53
N GLY A 453 29.81 -22.49 46.11
CA GLY A 453 28.57 -22.13 46.81
C GLY A 453 28.09 -20.68 46.59
N ILE A 454 28.68 -19.95 45.62
CA ILE A 454 28.32 -18.58 45.27
C ILE A 454 27.89 -18.53 43.82
N ALA A 455 26.72 -17.91 43.56
CA ALA A 455 26.30 -17.45 42.23
C ALA A 455 26.45 -15.91 42.19
N LYS A 456 27.18 -15.39 41.22
CA LYS A 456 27.49 -13.96 41.06
C LYS A 456 27.18 -13.48 39.65
N PHE A 457 26.61 -12.30 39.51
CA PHE A 457 26.44 -11.57 38.27
C PHE A 457 27.12 -10.21 38.36
N ASP A 458 27.78 -9.86 37.27
CA ASP A 458 28.36 -8.54 37.05
C ASP A 458 27.73 -7.95 35.77
N ILE A 459 27.30 -6.68 35.85
CA ILE A 459 26.81 -5.90 34.69
C ILE A 459 27.91 -4.90 34.33
N TRP A 460 28.41 -5.03 33.13
CA TRP A 460 29.46 -4.17 32.59
C TRP A 460 28.87 -3.25 31.48
N GLY A 461 29.45 -2.07 31.31
CA GLY A 461 29.03 -1.11 30.31
C GLY A 461 29.93 0.10 30.26
N VAL A 462 29.35 1.24 29.89
CA VAL A 462 30.00 2.55 29.94
C VAL A 462 29.23 3.43 30.93
N LYS A 463 29.93 4.04 31.89
CA LYS A 463 29.32 5.04 32.78
C LYS A 463 28.92 6.28 31.98
N GLU A 464 27.76 6.82 32.29
CA GLU A 464 27.27 8.06 31.71
C GLU A 464 27.76 9.27 32.54
N GLU A 465 27.83 10.47 31.93
CA GLU A 465 28.30 11.70 32.63
C GLU A 465 27.51 11.95 33.93
N ASN A 466 26.23 11.60 33.96
CA ASN A 466 25.34 11.77 35.09
C ASN A 466 24.97 10.41 35.72
N GLU A 467 25.99 9.62 36.06
CA GLU A 467 25.78 8.31 36.71
C GLU A 467 25.13 8.48 38.09
N TYR A 468 24.18 7.63 38.40
CA TYR A 468 23.50 7.62 39.69
C TYR A 468 24.17 6.65 40.65
N ASP A 469 24.29 7.06 41.92
CA ASP A 469 24.50 6.13 43.04
C ASP A 469 23.15 5.44 43.35
N VAL A 470 23.10 4.13 43.10
CA VAL A 470 21.86 3.35 43.14
C VAL A 470 21.80 2.57 44.44
N ASN A 471 20.81 2.86 45.28
CA ASN A 471 20.52 2.10 46.48
C ASN A 471 19.21 1.34 46.32
N VAL A 472 19.22 0.03 46.62
CA VAL A 472 18.04 -0.84 46.52
C VAL A 472 17.75 -1.44 47.88
N TYR A 473 16.54 -1.22 48.36
CA TYR A 473 16.09 -1.79 49.64
C TYR A 473 14.70 -2.39 49.52
N SER A 474 14.39 -3.35 50.37
CA SER A 474 13.05 -3.93 50.48
C SER A 474 12.63 -3.99 51.95
N ASN A 475 11.37 -3.66 52.18
CA ASN A 475 10.77 -3.65 53.51
C ASN A 475 9.58 -4.63 53.56
N VAL A 476 9.46 -5.37 54.64
CA VAL A 476 8.24 -6.11 54.96
C VAL A 476 7.21 -5.08 55.44
N THR A 477 6.16 -4.91 54.70
CA THR A 477 5.10 -3.92 54.98
C THR A 477 3.97 -4.49 55.80
N SER A 478 3.79 -5.82 55.79
CA SER A 478 2.82 -6.54 56.60
C SER A 478 3.25 -7.99 56.79
N ARG A 479 3.00 -8.53 57.97
CA ARG A 479 3.19 -9.96 58.30
C ARG A 479 2.04 -10.44 59.16
N THR A 480 1.40 -11.50 58.71
CA THR A 480 0.35 -12.22 59.46
C THR A 480 0.74 -13.68 59.58
N SER A 481 -0.10 -14.50 60.18
CA SER A 481 0.07 -15.96 60.20
C SER A 481 -0.03 -16.62 58.82
N SER A 482 -0.64 -15.96 57.86
CA SER A 482 -0.93 -16.53 56.51
C SER A 482 -0.06 -15.94 55.40
N TYR A 483 0.39 -14.69 55.51
CA TYR A 483 1.17 -14.03 54.46
C TYR A 483 2.21 -13.03 54.97
N ILE A 484 3.19 -12.76 54.12
CA ILE A 484 4.17 -11.69 54.24
C ILE A 484 4.02 -10.78 53.01
N LYS A 485 3.79 -9.47 53.20
CA LYS A 485 3.86 -8.47 52.14
C LYS A 485 5.15 -7.71 52.22
N SER A 486 5.75 -7.43 51.07
CA SER A 486 6.97 -6.63 50.97
C SER A 486 6.88 -5.63 49.81
N SER A 487 7.54 -4.50 49.98
CA SER A 487 7.73 -3.51 48.91
C SER A 487 9.22 -3.29 48.71
N THR A 488 9.62 -3.27 47.43
CA THR A 488 11.02 -3.04 47.02
C THR A 488 11.11 -1.68 46.35
N TYR A 489 12.11 -0.91 46.80
CA TYR A 489 12.36 0.44 46.30
C TYR A 489 13.77 0.55 45.74
N ARG A 490 13.91 1.39 44.73
CA ARG A 490 15.18 1.84 44.18
C ARG A 490 15.28 3.35 44.35
N THR A 491 16.34 3.79 45.06
CA THR A 491 16.66 5.22 45.23
C THR A 491 17.85 5.57 44.37
N LEU A 492 17.68 6.57 43.53
CA LEU A 492 18.72 7.14 42.71
C LEU A 492 19.24 8.42 43.36
N LYS A 493 20.55 8.50 43.61
CA LYS A 493 21.20 9.69 44.17
C LYS A 493 22.20 10.26 43.17
N GLN A 494 22.35 11.56 43.15
CA GLN A 494 23.37 12.27 42.40
C GLN A 494 23.99 13.33 43.30
N ASN A 495 25.31 13.33 43.43
CA ASN A 495 26.02 14.22 44.35
C ASN A 495 25.50 14.19 45.80
N GLY A 496 25.08 12.99 46.28
CA GLY A 496 24.54 12.79 47.60
C GLY A 496 23.04 13.14 47.75
N ALA A 497 22.45 13.87 46.82
CA ALA A 497 21.02 14.21 46.82
C ALA A 497 20.16 13.08 46.23
N VAL A 498 19.03 12.80 46.83
CA VAL A 498 18.04 11.85 46.29
C VAL A 498 17.31 12.52 45.11
N ILE A 499 17.50 11.98 43.93
CA ILE A 499 16.85 12.44 42.70
C ILE A 499 15.55 11.70 42.47
N LYS A 500 15.50 10.40 42.76
CA LYS A 500 14.32 9.57 42.56
C LYS A 500 14.27 8.47 43.59
N ASN A 501 13.07 8.19 44.12
CA ASN A 501 12.77 6.99 44.87
C ASN A 501 11.55 6.31 44.26
N GLU A 502 11.75 5.16 43.66
CA GLU A 502 10.71 4.46 42.91
C GLU A 502 10.37 3.09 43.57
N ASN A 503 9.08 2.79 43.57
CA ASN A 503 8.61 1.46 43.95
C ASN A 503 8.78 0.54 42.75
N ILE A 504 9.61 -0.52 42.89
CA ILE A 504 9.91 -1.49 41.86
C ILE A 504 8.89 -2.62 41.85
N ALA A 505 8.53 -3.12 43.05
CA ALA A 505 7.63 -4.27 43.17
C ALA A 505 6.94 -4.29 44.52
N ASN A 506 5.73 -4.83 44.55
CA ASN A 506 4.97 -5.16 45.75
C ASN A 506 4.60 -6.64 45.68
N PHE A 507 5.15 -7.43 46.57
CA PHE A 507 5.01 -8.86 46.58
C PHE A 507 4.23 -9.36 47.78
N THR A 508 3.53 -10.48 47.59
CA THR A 508 2.84 -11.20 48.69
C THR A 508 3.31 -12.65 48.68
N TYR A 509 3.79 -13.12 49.80
CA TYR A 509 4.26 -14.47 50.02
C TYR A 509 3.36 -15.17 51.04
N LYS A 510 3.20 -16.48 50.92
CA LYS A 510 2.61 -17.31 51.96
C LYS A 510 3.61 -17.49 53.08
N VAL A 511 3.12 -17.74 54.30
CA VAL A 511 3.94 -18.19 55.45
C VAL A 511 3.98 -19.71 55.40
N HIS A 512 5.15 -20.30 55.68
CA HIS A 512 5.32 -21.76 55.84
C HIS A 512 4.60 -22.28 57.03
#